data_73d13c145742c687ca2c6ecce3b700d3
#
_entry.id   73d13c145742c687ca2c6ecce3b700d3
#
_cell.length_a   1.000
_cell.length_b   1.000
_cell.length_c   1.000
_cell.angle_alpha   90.00
_cell.angle_beta   90.00
_cell.angle_gamma   90.00
#
_symmetry.space_group_name_H-M   'P 1'
#
loop_
_entity.id
_entity.type
_entity.pdbx_description
1 polymer ?
#
loop_
_entity_poly.entity_id
_entity_poly.type
_entity_poly.pdbx_seq_one_letter_code
_entity_poly.pdbx_strand_id
1 'polypeptide(L)'
;VVLGLIIVPILRKLKVGQIERSDGPESHLKKQGTPTMGGIIIMLGIIIVTVGAYIYYKLRNPELAQNLLPILGLTIGFGIIGFIDDFKKLVLKNTKGLSPSLKMLGLLIISVIYVLYLINGLNLGTEMYVPILKQYVNLPIYFYIPFAIVVILGTTNAVNLTDGIDGLSSSVCTIIITCLTIIATMFEIKEIVVFGAVVIGAVLGFLMFNIHPAKVFMGDTGSLFLGGVISGIALYLKMPLILLVIAIIPVI
;
A
#
# COMPACT_ATOMS: atom_id res chain seq x y z
N VAL A 1 -4.90 -5.42 -15.50
CA VAL A 1 -5.25 -6.69 -16.17
C VAL A 1 -4.12 -7.19 -17.05
N VAL A 2 -3.65 -6.40 -18.06
CA VAL A 2 -2.61 -6.83 -19.01
C VAL A 2 -1.37 -7.38 -18.32
N LEU A 3 -0.82 -6.66 -17.33
CA LEU A 3 0.33 -7.14 -16.55
C LEU A 3 0.03 -8.47 -15.84
N GLY A 4 -1.18 -8.69 -15.36
CA GLY A 4 -1.56 -9.93 -14.72
C GLY A 4 -1.56 -11.12 -15.68
N LEU A 5 -2.02 -10.93 -16.92
CA LEU A 5 -1.98 -11.96 -17.94
C LEU A 5 -0.54 -12.41 -18.29
N ILE A 6 0.43 -11.52 -18.12
CA ILE A 6 1.86 -11.80 -18.41
C ILE A 6 2.54 -12.36 -17.15
N ILE A 7 2.37 -11.71 -16.00
CA ILE A 7 3.14 -12.01 -14.77
C ILE A 7 2.65 -13.29 -14.09
N VAL A 8 1.33 -13.56 -14.04
CA VAL A 8 0.81 -14.76 -13.37
C VAL A 8 1.37 -16.07 -13.99
N PRO A 9 1.42 -16.26 -15.32
CA PRO A 9 2.08 -17.43 -15.92
C PRO A 9 3.57 -17.52 -15.58
N ILE A 10 4.28 -16.39 -15.51
CA ILE A 10 5.70 -16.36 -15.15
C ILE A 10 5.90 -16.83 -13.72
N LEU A 11 5.12 -16.30 -12.76
CA LEU A 11 5.20 -16.71 -11.35
C LEU A 11 4.88 -18.20 -11.18
N ARG A 12 3.92 -18.75 -11.94
CA ARG A 12 3.64 -20.19 -11.96
C ARG A 12 4.82 -21.03 -12.45
N LYS A 13 5.48 -20.61 -13.53
CA LYS A 13 6.65 -21.32 -14.08
C LYS A 13 7.83 -21.31 -13.10
N LEU A 14 8.02 -20.22 -12.38
CA LEU A 14 9.07 -20.08 -11.35
C LEU A 14 8.78 -20.91 -10.10
N LYS A 15 7.62 -21.59 -10.02
CA LYS A 15 7.15 -22.35 -8.84
C LYS A 15 7.24 -21.53 -7.53
N VAL A 16 6.97 -20.24 -7.64
CA VAL A 16 6.94 -19.29 -6.52
C VAL A 16 5.64 -19.50 -5.75
N GLY A 17 5.40 -20.72 -5.27
CA GLY A 17 4.21 -21.10 -4.53
C GLY A 17 4.45 -21.01 -3.02
N GLN A 18 3.39 -20.71 -2.29
CA GLN A 18 3.40 -20.70 -0.83
C GLN A 18 3.68 -22.13 -0.33
N ILE A 19 4.73 -22.29 0.47
CA ILE A 19 4.96 -23.54 1.23
C ILE A 19 4.22 -23.33 2.54
N GLU A 20 3.03 -23.93 2.65
CA GLU A 20 2.26 -23.88 3.89
C GLU A 20 2.89 -24.78 4.95
N ARG A 21 2.80 -24.34 6.21
CA ARG A 21 3.18 -25.17 7.36
C ARG A 21 2.18 -26.32 7.48
N SER A 22 2.69 -27.51 7.74
CA SER A 22 1.89 -28.73 7.90
C SER A 22 0.85 -28.68 9.02
N ASP A 23 0.90 -27.67 9.88
CA ASP A 23 0.09 -27.49 11.08
C ASP A 23 -1.11 -26.56 10.85
N GLY A 24 -1.36 -26.10 9.60
CA GLY A 24 -2.46 -25.18 9.25
C GLY A 24 -3.79 -25.88 9.00
N PRO A 25 -4.93 -25.14 9.00
CA PRO A 25 -6.26 -25.68 8.67
C PRO A 25 -6.30 -26.34 7.29
N GLU A 26 -7.10 -27.40 7.12
CA GLU A 26 -7.24 -28.16 5.86
C GLU A 26 -7.62 -27.28 4.64
N SER A 27 -8.30 -26.16 4.87
CA SER A 27 -8.62 -25.17 3.83
C SER A 27 -7.38 -24.52 3.21
N HIS A 28 -6.29 -24.46 3.96
CA HIS A 28 -5.00 -23.93 3.50
C HIS A 28 -4.23 -24.93 2.64
N LEU A 29 -4.36 -26.23 2.91
CA LEU A 29 -3.72 -27.29 2.12
C LEU A 29 -4.21 -27.31 0.66
N LYS A 30 -5.45 -26.89 0.39
CA LYS A 30 -6.00 -26.74 -0.97
C LYS A 30 -5.39 -25.59 -1.76
N LYS A 31 -4.67 -24.67 -1.10
CA LYS A 31 -4.01 -23.51 -1.71
C LYS A 31 -2.57 -23.79 -2.16
N GLN A 32 -2.04 -25.00 -1.87
CA GLN A 32 -0.71 -25.42 -2.32
C GLN A 32 -0.58 -25.31 -3.84
N GLY A 33 0.47 -24.61 -4.29
CA GLY A 33 0.75 -24.42 -5.71
C GLY A 33 0.21 -23.12 -6.32
N THR A 34 -0.61 -22.34 -5.61
CA THR A 34 -0.98 -20.99 -6.05
C THR A 34 0.24 -20.07 -5.91
N PRO A 35 0.68 -19.38 -6.98
CA PRO A 35 1.81 -18.48 -6.91
C PRO A 35 1.50 -17.28 -6.00
N THR A 36 2.52 -16.77 -5.33
CA THR A 36 2.48 -15.53 -4.57
C THR A 36 3.35 -14.46 -5.24
N MET A 37 3.60 -13.30 -4.60
CA MET A 37 4.24 -12.11 -5.17
C MET A 37 3.40 -11.39 -6.24
N GLY A 38 2.08 -11.60 -6.26
CA GLY A 38 1.17 -10.90 -7.17
C GLY A 38 1.14 -9.39 -6.98
N GLY A 39 1.58 -8.90 -5.82
CA GLY A 39 1.76 -7.47 -5.55
C GLY A 39 2.65 -6.74 -6.56
N ILE A 40 3.54 -7.46 -7.25
CA ILE A 40 4.33 -6.90 -8.36
C ILE A 40 3.42 -6.35 -9.47
N ILE A 41 2.29 -7.01 -9.74
CA ILE A 41 1.31 -6.57 -10.75
C ILE A 41 0.73 -5.21 -10.37
N ILE A 42 0.36 -5.05 -9.08
CA ILE A 42 -0.18 -3.81 -8.52
C ILE A 42 0.90 -2.72 -8.61
N MET A 43 2.07 -2.99 -8.05
CA MET A 43 3.18 -2.05 -7.97
C MET A 43 3.60 -1.54 -9.34
N LEU A 44 3.86 -2.43 -10.30
CA LEU A 44 4.24 -2.04 -11.67
C LEU A 44 3.12 -1.27 -12.37
N GLY A 45 1.84 -1.69 -12.19
CA GLY A 45 0.71 -0.98 -12.77
C GLY A 45 0.63 0.47 -12.28
N ILE A 46 0.79 0.68 -10.96
CA ILE A 46 0.76 2.01 -10.35
C ILE A 46 1.96 2.85 -10.79
N ILE A 47 3.17 2.29 -10.78
CA ILE A 47 4.38 3.00 -11.21
C ILE A 47 4.24 3.49 -12.66
N ILE A 48 3.88 2.60 -13.58
CA ILE A 48 3.78 2.93 -15.01
C ILE A 48 2.77 4.06 -15.24
N VAL A 49 1.57 3.94 -14.65
CA VAL A 49 0.51 4.93 -14.87
C VAL A 49 0.79 6.25 -14.14
N THR A 50 1.34 6.19 -12.91
CA THR A 50 1.69 7.43 -12.16
C THR A 50 2.86 8.16 -12.83
N VAL A 51 3.87 7.45 -13.34
CA VAL A 51 4.95 8.07 -14.12
C VAL A 51 4.40 8.67 -15.41
N GLY A 52 3.47 8.00 -16.10
CA GLY A 52 2.77 8.57 -17.24
C GLY A 52 2.00 9.85 -16.90
N ALA A 53 1.28 9.84 -15.77
CA ALA A 53 0.58 11.03 -15.26
C ALA A 53 1.58 12.16 -14.91
N TYR A 54 2.69 11.83 -14.25
CA TYR A 54 3.76 12.79 -13.96
C TYR A 54 4.28 13.47 -15.24
N ILE A 55 4.60 12.69 -16.27
CA ILE A 55 5.09 13.24 -17.56
C ILE A 55 4.01 14.11 -18.22
N TYR A 56 2.75 13.69 -18.20
CA TYR A 56 1.63 14.44 -18.77
C TYR A 56 1.42 15.79 -18.07
N TYR A 57 1.48 15.82 -16.73
CA TYR A 57 1.25 17.03 -15.94
C TYR A 57 2.48 17.91 -15.80
N LYS A 58 3.68 17.39 -16.01
CA LYS A 58 4.94 18.16 -15.86
C LYS A 58 4.95 19.48 -16.62
N LEU A 59 4.33 19.53 -17.82
CA LEU A 59 4.25 20.75 -18.65
C LEU A 59 2.97 21.55 -18.44
N ARG A 60 1.90 20.93 -17.89
CA ARG A 60 0.56 21.55 -17.74
C ARG A 60 0.29 22.05 -16.33
N ASN A 61 0.73 21.32 -15.36
CA ASN A 61 0.63 21.63 -13.93
C ASN A 61 1.83 21.04 -13.20
N PRO A 62 3.00 21.73 -13.20
CA PRO A 62 4.23 21.21 -12.61
C PRO A 62 4.11 20.90 -11.13
N GLU A 63 3.32 21.67 -10.38
CA GLU A 63 3.09 21.46 -8.95
C GLU A 63 2.38 20.13 -8.70
N LEU A 64 1.28 19.86 -9.40
CA LEU A 64 0.58 18.57 -9.31
C LEU A 64 1.52 17.41 -9.63
N ALA A 65 2.34 17.55 -10.67
CA ALA A 65 3.31 16.52 -11.05
C ALA A 65 4.31 16.24 -9.92
N GLN A 66 4.89 17.29 -9.33
CA GLN A 66 5.86 17.15 -8.24
C GLN A 66 5.22 16.52 -7.00
N ASN A 67 3.98 16.89 -6.69
CA ASN A 67 3.24 16.41 -5.51
C ASN A 67 2.84 14.93 -5.59
N LEU A 68 2.90 14.31 -6.78
CA LEU A 68 2.74 12.86 -6.94
C LEU A 68 3.95 12.05 -6.44
N LEU A 69 5.16 12.65 -6.45
CA LEU A 69 6.40 11.91 -6.19
C LEU A 69 6.55 11.41 -4.75
N PRO A 70 6.20 12.17 -3.70
CA PRO A 70 6.40 11.73 -2.32
C PRO A 70 5.60 10.47 -1.99
N ILE A 71 4.31 10.45 -2.35
CA ILE A 71 3.45 9.30 -2.08
C ILE A 71 3.87 8.08 -2.93
N LEU A 72 4.28 8.30 -4.17
CA LEU A 72 4.83 7.24 -5.01
C LEU A 72 6.14 6.70 -4.39
N GLY A 73 7.00 7.57 -3.86
CA GLY A 73 8.24 7.18 -3.19
C GLY A 73 8.00 6.33 -1.94
N LEU A 74 7.07 6.73 -1.07
CA LEU A 74 6.66 5.95 0.10
C LEU A 74 6.22 4.54 -0.31
N THR A 75 5.29 4.47 -1.26
CA THR A 75 4.65 3.21 -1.67
C THR A 75 5.63 2.27 -2.36
N ILE A 76 6.49 2.79 -3.24
CA ILE A 76 7.56 2.00 -3.88
C ILE A 76 8.54 1.49 -2.82
N GLY A 77 8.96 2.32 -1.89
CA GLY A 77 9.87 1.92 -0.83
C GLY A 77 9.31 0.77 0.01
N PHE A 78 8.03 0.83 0.37
CA PHE A 78 7.33 -0.23 1.09
C PHE A 78 7.19 -1.50 0.24
N GLY A 79 6.83 -1.35 -1.03
CA GLY A 79 6.77 -2.45 -1.97
C GLY A 79 8.12 -3.16 -2.17
N ILE A 80 9.23 -2.41 -2.21
CA ILE A 80 10.58 -2.99 -2.31
C ILE A 80 10.92 -3.82 -1.07
N ILE A 81 10.58 -3.35 0.13
CA ILE A 81 10.81 -4.12 1.37
C ILE A 81 10.00 -5.42 1.32
N GLY A 82 8.72 -5.35 0.94
CA GLY A 82 7.88 -6.52 0.77
C GLY A 82 8.41 -7.47 -0.30
N PHE A 83 8.88 -6.92 -1.44
CA PHE A 83 9.49 -7.70 -2.51
C PHE A 83 10.74 -8.45 -2.05
N ILE A 84 11.62 -7.79 -1.29
CA ILE A 84 12.82 -8.44 -0.75
C ILE A 84 12.44 -9.56 0.22
N ASP A 85 11.42 -9.36 1.05
CA ASP A 85 10.93 -10.37 1.97
C ASP A 85 10.36 -11.59 1.24
N ASP A 86 9.46 -11.37 0.29
CA ASP A 86 8.89 -12.43 -0.56
C ASP A 86 9.98 -13.15 -1.36
N PHE A 87 10.90 -12.42 -1.98
CA PHE A 87 11.99 -12.98 -2.78
C PHE A 87 12.88 -13.89 -1.95
N LYS A 88 13.23 -13.48 -0.73
CA LYS A 88 14.03 -14.31 0.19
C LYS A 88 13.31 -15.58 0.57
N LYS A 89 12.01 -15.49 0.86
CA LYS A 89 11.20 -16.66 1.24
C LYS A 89 11.10 -17.68 0.11
N LEU A 90 10.87 -17.21 -1.10
CA LEU A 90 10.42 -18.04 -2.22
C LEU A 90 11.53 -18.44 -3.17
N VAL A 91 12.39 -17.50 -3.56
CA VAL A 91 13.46 -17.75 -4.54
C VAL A 91 14.71 -18.28 -3.85
N LEU A 92 15.10 -17.67 -2.71
CA LEU A 92 16.26 -18.15 -1.93
C LEU A 92 15.89 -19.29 -0.97
N LYS A 93 14.62 -19.74 -0.96
CA LYS A 93 14.12 -20.82 -0.10
C LYS A 93 14.45 -20.62 1.39
N ASN A 94 14.59 -19.36 1.80
CA ASN A 94 14.80 -19.00 3.19
C ASN A 94 13.44 -18.79 3.87
N THR A 95 12.91 -19.82 4.51
CA THR A 95 11.57 -19.82 5.12
C THR A 95 11.32 -18.69 6.11
N LYS A 96 12.38 -18.05 6.65
CA LYS A 96 12.27 -16.93 7.59
C LYS A 96 12.13 -15.56 6.91
N GLY A 97 12.47 -15.44 5.60
CA GLY A 97 12.43 -14.16 4.89
C GLY A 97 13.40 -13.10 5.47
N LEU A 98 12.94 -11.84 5.54
CA LEU A 98 13.61 -10.79 6.31
C LEU A 98 13.36 -10.99 7.81
N SER A 99 14.35 -10.65 8.65
CA SER A 99 14.08 -10.59 10.09
C SER A 99 13.02 -9.52 10.37
N PRO A 100 12.08 -9.75 11.31
CA PRO A 100 11.04 -8.77 11.64
C PRO A 100 11.60 -7.39 11.99
N SER A 101 12.74 -7.35 12.70
CA SER A 101 13.41 -6.10 13.05
C SER A 101 13.94 -5.35 11.83
N LEU A 102 14.53 -6.06 10.85
CA LEU A 102 15.07 -5.42 9.63
C LEU A 102 13.93 -4.91 8.73
N LYS A 103 12.85 -5.67 8.61
CA LYS A 103 11.63 -5.26 7.89
C LYS A 103 11.06 -3.99 8.52
N MET A 104 10.87 -4.01 9.84
CA MET A 104 10.32 -2.86 10.58
C MET A 104 11.24 -1.63 10.49
N LEU A 105 12.55 -1.81 10.60
CA LEU A 105 13.54 -0.73 10.47
C LEU A 105 13.47 -0.06 9.09
N GLY A 106 13.37 -0.86 8.03
CA GLY A 106 13.23 -0.34 6.68
C GLY A 106 11.95 0.48 6.49
N LEU A 107 10.81 -0.05 6.95
CA LEU A 107 9.53 0.67 6.91
C LEU A 107 9.60 1.96 7.75
N LEU A 108 10.24 1.92 8.92
CA LEU A 108 10.43 3.09 9.78
C LEU A 108 11.23 4.20 9.07
N ILE A 109 12.36 3.87 8.48
CA ILE A 109 13.22 4.85 7.78
C ILE A 109 12.43 5.55 6.67
N ILE A 110 11.73 4.78 5.83
CA ILE A 110 10.94 5.34 4.73
C ILE A 110 9.78 6.20 5.27
N SER A 111 9.13 5.77 6.36
CA SER A 111 8.07 6.54 7.02
C SER A 111 8.58 7.89 7.52
N VAL A 112 9.75 7.91 8.17
CA VAL A 112 10.38 9.16 8.65
C VAL A 112 10.66 10.10 7.49
N ILE A 113 11.27 9.60 6.40
CA ILE A 113 11.56 10.41 5.20
C ILE A 113 10.27 11.00 4.63
N TYR A 114 9.21 10.20 4.52
CA TYR A 114 7.93 10.66 3.99
C TYR A 114 7.30 11.74 4.86
N VAL A 115 7.21 11.51 6.19
CA VAL A 115 6.61 12.48 7.13
C VAL A 115 7.39 13.79 7.14
N LEU A 116 8.72 13.75 7.16
CA LEU A 116 9.55 14.94 7.07
C LEU A 116 9.36 15.69 5.75
N TYR A 117 9.17 14.96 4.65
CA TYR A 117 8.89 15.58 3.36
C TYR A 117 7.51 16.24 3.31
N LEU A 118 6.48 15.63 3.90
CA LEU A 118 5.16 16.26 4.02
C LEU A 118 5.24 17.59 4.78
N ILE A 119 5.99 17.62 5.89
CA ILE A 119 6.10 18.82 6.73
C ILE A 119 6.91 19.91 6.05
N ASN A 120 8.12 19.59 5.56
CA ASN A 120 9.10 20.58 5.11
C ASN A 120 9.13 20.76 3.59
N GLY A 121 8.86 19.72 2.82
CA GLY A 121 8.89 19.75 1.35
C GLY A 121 7.60 20.26 0.74
N LEU A 122 6.45 19.77 1.24
CA LEU A 122 5.13 20.21 0.81
C LEU A 122 4.52 21.29 1.70
N ASN A 123 5.21 21.70 2.78
CA ASN A 123 4.73 22.69 3.75
C ASN A 123 3.32 22.41 4.30
N LEU A 124 2.95 21.13 4.42
CA LEU A 124 1.64 20.76 4.96
C LEU A 124 1.52 21.04 6.47
N GLY A 125 2.66 21.21 7.16
CA GLY A 125 2.70 21.46 8.60
C GLY A 125 2.34 20.22 9.42
N THR A 126 1.92 20.45 10.66
CA THR A 126 1.57 19.40 11.64
C THR A 126 0.10 19.44 12.05
N GLU A 127 -0.73 20.05 11.23
CA GLU A 127 -2.17 20.11 11.43
C GLU A 127 -2.83 18.76 11.11
N MET A 128 -3.81 18.39 11.92
CA MET A 128 -4.58 17.17 11.74
C MET A 128 -6.07 17.48 11.95
N TYR A 129 -6.90 17.00 11.02
CA TYR A 129 -8.36 17.09 11.17
C TYR A 129 -8.86 16.06 12.18
N VAL A 130 -9.59 16.53 13.17
CA VAL A 130 -10.24 15.68 14.21
C VAL A 130 -11.73 15.59 13.89
N PRO A 131 -12.23 14.44 13.39
CA PRO A 131 -13.63 14.30 12.94
C PRO A 131 -14.66 14.62 14.03
N ILE A 132 -14.41 14.23 15.28
CA ILE A 132 -15.30 14.45 16.41
C ILE A 132 -15.44 15.95 16.71
N LEU A 133 -14.34 16.69 16.66
CA LEU A 133 -14.30 18.12 16.92
C LEU A 133 -14.66 18.96 15.69
N LYS A 134 -14.70 18.32 14.51
CA LYS A 134 -14.93 18.97 13.20
C LYS A 134 -13.99 20.15 12.92
N GLN A 135 -12.76 20.08 13.40
CA GLN A 135 -11.76 21.14 13.26
C GLN A 135 -10.35 20.59 13.08
N TYR A 136 -9.47 21.44 12.55
CA TYR A 136 -8.04 21.15 12.50
C TYR A 136 -7.39 21.48 13.84
N VAL A 137 -6.56 20.56 14.33
CA VAL A 137 -5.76 20.72 15.54
C VAL A 137 -4.29 20.71 15.14
N ASN A 138 -3.56 21.73 15.57
CA ASN A 138 -2.12 21.81 15.32
C ASN A 138 -1.39 21.08 16.46
N LEU A 139 -0.65 20.03 16.10
CA LEU A 139 0.13 19.25 17.04
C LEU A 139 1.58 19.73 17.08
N PRO A 140 2.21 19.80 18.27
CA PRO A 140 3.65 20.01 18.36
C PRO A 140 4.39 18.94 17.54
N ILE A 141 5.44 19.34 16.83
CA ILE A 141 6.16 18.49 15.88
C ILE A 141 6.68 17.18 16.51
N TYR A 142 7.11 17.24 17.77
CA TYR A 142 7.61 16.11 18.53
C TYR A 142 6.53 15.08 18.91
N PHE A 143 5.25 15.46 18.87
CA PHE A 143 4.11 14.54 18.97
C PHE A 143 3.63 14.07 17.60
N TYR A 144 3.59 14.97 16.61
CA TYR A 144 3.08 14.66 15.29
C TYR A 144 3.91 13.60 14.56
N ILE A 145 5.25 13.73 14.58
CA ILE A 145 6.13 12.79 13.87
C ILE A 145 5.98 11.36 14.39
N PRO A 146 6.12 11.06 15.70
CA PRO A 146 5.90 9.71 16.22
C PRO A 146 4.49 9.19 15.94
N PHE A 147 3.47 10.03 16.09
CA PHE A 147 2.08 9.67 15.79
C PHE A 147 1.91 9.28 14.32
N ALA A 148 2.38 10.10 13.38
CA ALA A 148 2.31 9.81 11.95
C ALA A 148 3.03 8.51 11.57
N ILE A 149 4.20 8.26 12.17
CA ILE A 149 4.94 7.00 11.98
C ILE A 149 4.13 5.80 12.49
N VAL A 150 3.53 5.90 13.68
CA VAL A 150 2.66 4.84 14.22
C VAL A 150 1.47 4.58 13.31
N VAL A 151 0.85 5.62 12.76
CA VAL A 151 -0.24 5.48 11.79
C VAL A 151 0.23 4.73 10.54
N ILE A 152 1.39 5.09 9.97
CA ILE A 152 1.91 4.43 8.78
C ILE A 152 2.22 2.95 9.07
N LEU A 153 2.99 2.67 10.11
CA LEU A 153 3.42 1.31 10.44
C LEU A 153 2.23 0.44 10.87
N GLY A 154 1.32 0.99 11.67
CA GLY A 154 0.12 0.30 12.13
C GLY A 154 -0.81 -0.08 10.98
N THR A 155 -1.14 0.88 10.10
CA THR A 155 -1.96 0.64 8.91
C THR A 155 -1.31 -0.40 7.98
N THR A 156 0.01 -0.28 7.77
CA THR A 156 0.74 -1.22 6.90
C THR A 156 0.72 -2.63 7.45
N ASN A 157 0.93 -2.81 8.75
CA ASN A 157 0.85 -4.12 9.38
C ASN A 157 -0.59 -4.66 9.36
N ALA A 158 -1.60 -3.82 9.59
CA ALA A 158 -3.00 -4.21 9.54
C ALA A 158 -3.38 -4.74 8.14
N VAL A 159 -3.00 -4.03 7.07
CA VAL A 159 -3.23 -4.48 5.69
C VAL A 159 -2.50 -5.80 5.40
N ASN A 160 -1.27 -5.95 5.88
CA ASN A 160 -0.50 -7.19 5.72
C ASN A 160 -1.16 -8.38 6.45
N LEU A 161 -1.72 -8.17 7.64
CA LEU A 161 -2.47 -9.21 8.36
C LEU A 161 -3.79 -9.57 7.66
N THR A 162 -4.43 -8.62 6.98
CA THR A 162 -5.68 -8.84 6.24
C THR A 162 -5.46 -9.70 4.98
N ASP A 163 -4.22 -9.82 4.48
CA ASP A 163 -3.88 -10.58 3.27
C ASP A 163 -3.78 -12.09 3.51
N GLY A 164 -4.71 -12.66 4.29
CA GLY A 164 -4.78 -14.10 4.58
C GLY A 164 -5.85 -14.86 3.79
N ILE A 165 -6.78 -14.15 3.14
CA ILE A 165 -7.95 -14.74 2.45
C ILE A 165 -8.03 -14.20 1.02
N ASP A 166 -8.39 -15.10 0.07
CA ASP A 166 -8.53 -14.78 -1.35
C ASP A 166 -9.41 -13.56 -1.57
N GLY A 167 -8.86 -12.50 -2.17
CA GLY A 167 -9.56 -11.28 -2.53
C GLY A 167 -9.90 -10.34 -1.37
N LEU A 168 -9.74 -10.73 -0.10
CA LEU A 168 -10.14 -9.92 1.04
C LEU A 168 -9.35 -8.60 1.11
N SER A 169 -8.03 -8.69 1.20
CA SER A 169 -7.17 -7.50 1.29
C SER A 169 -7.36 -6.58 0.08
N SER A 170 -7.39 -7.15 -1.14
CA SER A 170 -7.60 -6.37 -2.36
C SER A 170 -8.94 -5.63 -2.36
N SER A 171 -10.03 -6.29 -1.93
CA SER A 171 -11.38 -5.70 -1.90
C SER A 171 -11.47 -4.60 -0.84
N VAL A 172 -11.01 -4.87 0.37
CA VAL A 172 -11.04 -3.92 1.49
C VAL A 172 -10.18 -2.69 1.17
N CYS A 173 -8.96 -2.88 0.68
CA CYS A 173 -8.10 -1.76 0.27
C CYS A 173 -8.73 -0.93 -0.85
N THR A 174 -9.42 -1.56 -1.83
CA THR A 174 -10.13 -0.82 -2.88
C THR A 174 -11.19 0.10 -2.29
N ILE A 175 -12.00 -0.39 -1.33
CA ILE A 175 -13.04 0.41 -0.67
C ILE A 175 -12.42 1.58 0.10
N ILE A 176 -11.39 1.32 0.91
CA ILE A 176 -10.71 2.34 1.72
C ILE A 176 -10.13 3.43 0.82
N ILE A 177 -9.39 3.04 -0.23
CA ILE A 177 -8.74 3.97 -1.15
C ILE A 177 -9.80 4.76 -1.93
N THR A 178 -10.93 4.14 -2.28
CA THR A 178 -12.06 4.85 -2.93
C THR A 178 -12.62 5.92 -2.00
N CYS A 179 -12.86 5.60 -0.72
CA CYS A 179 -13.31 6.59 0.26
C CYS A 179 -12.32 7.76 0.40
N LEU A 180 -11.02 7.47 0.52
CA LEU A 180 -9.98 8.50 0.61
C LEU A 180 -9.90 9.34 -0.67
N THR A 181 -10.09 8.74 -1.85
CA THR A 181 -10.10 9.45 -3.14
C THR A 181 -11.32 10.37 -3.27
N ILE A 182 -12.49 9.94 -2.78
CA ILE A 182 -13.68 10.79 -2.71
C ILE A 182 -13.44 11.99 -1.80
N ILE A 183 -12.85 11.76 -0.62
CA ILE A 183 -12.47 12.85 0.29
C ILE A 183 -11.50 13.81 -0.39
N ALA A 184 -10.46 13.30 -1.06
CA ALA A 184 -9.52 14.13 -1.81
C ALA A 184 -10.23 14.97 -2.90
N THR A 185 -11.25 14.41 -3.54
CA THR A 185 -12.05 15.14 -4.53
C THR A 185 -12.86 16.27 -3.88
N MET A 186 -13.43 16.04 -2.71
CA MET A 186 -14.18 17.07 -1.96
C MET A 186 -13.30 18.23 -1.49
N PHE A 187 -12.02 17.96 -1.21
CA PHE A 187 -11.03 18.97 -0.82
C PHE A 187 -10.20 19.50 -2.00
N GLU A 188 -10.52 19.11 -3.24
CA GLU A 188 -9.86 19.53 -4.48
C GLU A 188 -8.34 19.23 -4.52
N ILE A 189 -7.89 18.20 -3.80
CA ILE A 189 -6.49 17.75 -3.77
C ILE A 189 -6.23 16.85 -4.98
N LYS A 190 -6.00 17.47 -6.12
CA LYS A 190 -6.00 16.83 -7.45
C LYS A 190 -4.95 15.74 -7.60
N GLU A 191 -3.75 15.90 -7.03
CA GLU A 191 -2.69 14.89 -7.05
C GLU A 191 -3.11 13.60 -6.36
N ILE A 192 -3.81 13.69 -5.22
CA ILE A 192 -4.32 12.51 -4.52
C ILE A 192 -5.48 11.88 -5.27
N VAL A 193 -6.33 12.68 -5.93
CA VAL A 193 -7.40 12.16 -6.81
C VAL A 193 -6.80 11.34 -7.96
N VAL A 194 -5.78 11.88 -8.63
CA VAL A 194 -5.09 11.19 -9.73
C VAL A 194 -4.44 9.90 -9.22
N PHE A 195 -3.66 9.99 -8.13
CA PHE A 195 -2.99 8.83 -7.56
C PHE A 195 -3.97 7.77 -7.08
N GLY A 196 -5.01 8.16 -6.34
CA GLY A 196 -6.05 7.26 -5.84
C GLY A 196 -6.77 6.53 -6.97
N ALA A 197 -7.16 7.23 -8.04
CA ALA A 197 -7.79 6.62 -9.21
C ALA A 197 -6.88 5.58 -9.89
N VAL A 198 -5.58 5.87 -10.01
CA VAL A 198 -4.60 4.92 -10.55
C VAL A 198 -4.51 3.67 -9.68
N VAL A 199 -4.45 3.85 -8.35
CA VAL A 199 -4.38 2.72 -7.41
C VAL A 199 -5.64 1.87 -7.46
N ILE A 200 -6.83 2.49 -7.43
CA ILE A 200 -8.12 1.78 -7.55
C ILE A 200 -8.13 0.91 -8.81
N GLY A 201 -7.78 1.50 -9.97
CA GLY A 201 -7.73 0.77 -11.23
C GLY A 201 -6.74 -0.40 -11.23
N ALA A 202 -5.58 -0.23 -10.60
CA ALA A 202 -4.56 -1.28 -10.50
C ALA A 202 -5.02 -2.43 -9.59
N VAL A 203 -5.60 -2.11 -8.41
CA VAL A 203 -6.06 -3.12 -7.45
C VAL A 203 -7.27 -3.87 -7.99
N LEU A 204 -8.24 -3.20 -8.63
CA LEU A 204 -9.35 -3.86 -9.32
C LEU A 204 -8.86 -4.78 -10.44
N GLY A 205 -7.87 -4.34 -11.21
CA GLY A 205 -7.26 -5.17 -12.23
C GLY A 205 -6.53 -6.40 -11.67
N PHE A 206 -5.92 -6.30 -10.48
CA PHE A 206 -5.33 -7.42 -9.77
C PHE A 206 -6.39 -8.35 -9.17
N LEU A 207 -7.47 -7.80 -8.62
CA LEU A 207 -8.56 -8.55 -7.98
C LEU A 207 -9.14 -9.60 -8.92
N MET A 208 -9.17 -9.37 -10.24
CA MET A 208 -9.61 -10.38 -11.23
C MET A 208 -8.79 -11.68 -11.19
N PHE A 209 -7.58 -11.64 -10.65
CA PHE A 209 -6.71 -12.81 -10.49
C PHE A 209 -6.65 -13.30 -9.03
N ASN A 210 -7.05 -12.46 -8.08
CA ASN A 210 -6.95 -12.75 -6.64
C ASN A 210 -8.29 -13.16 -6.01
N ILE A 211 -9.44 -12.90 -6.67
CA ILE A 211 -10.75 -13.37 -6.18
C ILE A 211 -10.82 -14.90 -6.14
N HIS A 212 -11.60 -15.41 -5.18
CA HIS A 212 -11.72 -16.85 -4.98
C HIS A 212 -12.33 -17.60 -6.20
N PRO A 213 -11.74 -18.72 -6.67
CA PRO A 213 -10.46 -19.29 -6.24
C PRO A 213 -9.27 -18.51 -6.81
N ALA A 214 -8.37 -18.05 -5.95
CA ALA A 214 -7.27 -17.18 -6.33
C ALA A 214 -6.29 -17.86 -7.30
N LYS A 215 -5.94 -17.15 -8.38
CA LYS A 215 -4.92 -17.57 -9.36
C LYS A 215 -3.51 -17.11 -8.96
N VAL A 216 -3.42 -16.13 -8.06
CA VAL A 216 -2.19 -15.56 -7.50
C VAL A 216 -2.50 -14.87 -6.17
N PHE A 217 -1.63 -15.01 -5.18
CA PHE A 217 -1.67 -14.27 -3.92
C PHE A 217 -0.87 -12.98 -4.01
N MET A 218 -1.30 -11.98 -3.23
CA MET A 218 -0.69 -10.65 -3.22
C MET A 218 0.74 -10.69 -2.66
N GLY A 219 0.93 -11.31 -1.51
CA GLY A 219 2.18 -11.37 -0.78
C GLY A 219 2.55 -10.05 -0.08
N ASP A 220 3.69 -10.08 0.62
CA ASP A 220 4.20 -8.93 1.36
C ASP A 220 4.52 -7.75 0.43
N THR A 221 4.90 -8.03 -0.83
CA THR A 221 5.12 -7.03 -1.88
C THR A 221 3.90 -6.12 -2.06
N GLY A 222 2.71 -6.70 -2.15
CA GLY A 222 1.48 -5.94 -2.41
C GLY A 222 0.86 -5.37 -1.14
N SER A 223 0.82 -6.15 -0.06
CA SER A 223 0.16 -5.73 1.17
C SER A 223 0.89 -4.58 1.88
N LEU A 224 2.23 -4.59 1.93
CA LEU A 224 2.99 -3.47 2.45
C LEU A 224 2.87 -2.23 1.54
N PHE A 225 2.92 -2.43 0.21
CA PHE A 225 2.70 -1.35 -0.75
C PHE A 225 1.34 -0.67 -0.53
N LEU A 226 0.25 -1.43 -0.42
CA LEU A 226 -1.10 -0.89 -0.22
C LEU A 226 -1.28 -0.25 1.16
N GLY A 227 -0.65 -0.79 2.20
CA GLY A 227 -0.61 -0.16 3.51
C GLY A 227 0.04 1.22 3.47
N GLY A 228 1.16 1.34 2.73
CA GLY A 228 1.80 2.62 2.45
C GLY A 228 0.91 3.58 1.65
N VAL A 229 0.15 3.08 0.66
CA VAL A 229 -0.83 3.89 -0.09
C VAL A 229 -1.88 4.48 0.85
N ILE A 230 -2.55 3.64 1.64
CA ILE A 230 -3.65 4.04 2.51
C ILE A 230 -3.18 5.06 3.55
N SER A 231 -2.11 4.74 4.27
CA SER A 231 -1.57 5.63 5.30
C SER A 231 -0.99 6.91 4.71
N GLY A 232 -0.31 6.81 3.58
CA GLY A 232 0.25 7.94 2.87
C GLY A 232 -0.80 8.94 2.41
N ILE A 233 -1.90 8.48 1.79
CA ILE A 233 -3.02 9.33 1.39
C ILE A 233 -3.65 9.98 2.62
N ALA A 234 -3.93 9.23 3.68
CA ALA A 234 -4.59 9.77 4.88
C ALA A 234 -3.78 10.88 5.57
N LEU A 235 -2.44 10.72 5.64
CA LEU A 235 -1.55 11.75 6.16
C LEU A 235 -1.46 12.96 5.22
N TYR A 236 -1.40 12.74 3.92
CA TYR A 236 -1.41 13.82 2.93
C TYR A 236 -2.68 14.68 3.04
N LEU A 237 -3.83 14.04 3.24
CA LEU A 237 -5.12 14.70 3.46
C LEU A 237 -5.24 15.36 4.85
N LYS A 238 -4.22 15.26 5.71
CA LYS A 238 -4.26 15.67 7.13
C LYS A 238 -5.38 14.98 7.93
N MET A 239 -5.78 13.78 7.52
CA MET A 239 -6.92 13.05 8.12
C MET A 239 -6.55 11.64 8.61
N PRO A 240 -5.42 11.45 9.34
CA PRO A 240 -5.02 10.10 9.77
C PRO A 240 -6.05 9.42 10.67
N LEU A 241 -6.81 10.16 11.47
CA LEU A 241 -7.82 9.59 12.37
C LEU A 241 -9.02 8.99 11.63
N ILE A 242 -9.25 9.36 10.37
CA ILE A 242 -10.35 8.77 9.61
C ILE A 242 -10.12 7.27 9.34
N LEU A 243 -8.86 6.82 9.38
CA LEU A 243 -8.51 5.41 9.23
C LEU A 243 -9.09 4.54 10.35
N LEU A 244 -9.30 5.10 11.55
CA LEU A 244 -9.97 4.38 12.65
C LEU A 244 -11.42 4.01 12.30
N VAL A 245 -12.03 4.70 11.35
CA VAL A 245 -13.41 4.44 10.90
C VAL A 245 -13.41 3.62 9.61
N ILE A 246 -12.72 4.08 8.57
CA ILE A 246 -12.81 3.46 7.24
C ILE A 246 -11.90 2.25 7.08
N ALA A 247 -10.87 2.11 7.89
CA ALA A 247 -9.92 1.00 7.89
C ALA A 247 -10.10 0.08 9.12
N ILE A 248 -11.29 0.04 9.71
CA ILE A 248 -11.58 -0.78 10.89
C ILE A 248 -11.38 -2.27 10.62
N ILE A 249 -11.73 -2.75 9.42
CA ILE A 249 -11.62 -4.16 9.04
C ILE A 249 -10.17 -4.66 9.08
N PRO A 250 -9.17 -3.97 8.49
CA PRO A 250 -7.78 -4.37 8.62
C PRO A 250 -7.21 -4.30 10.05
N VAL A 251 -7.84 -3.50 10.92
CA VAL A 251 -7.35 -3.26 12.29
C VAL A 251 -7.89 -4.28 13.28
N ILE A 252 -9.06 -4.88 13.05
CA ILE A 252 -9.68 -5.94 13.87
C ILE A 252 -9.22 -7.31 13.42
#